data_c7cfb18e98305b0e99a238878e82f9e5
#
_entry.id   c7cfb18e98305b0e99a238878e82f9e5
#
_cell.length_a   1.000
_cell.length_b   1.000
_cell.length_c   1.000
_cell.angle_alpha   90.00
_cell.angle_beta   90.00
_cell.angle_gamma   90.00
#
_symmetry.space_group_name_H-M   'P 1'
#
loop_
_entity.id
_entity.type
_entity.pdbx_description
1 polymer ?
#
loop_
_entity_poly.entity_id
_entity_poly.type
_entity_poly.pdbx_seq_one_letter_code
_entity_poly.pdbx_strand_id
1 'polypeptide(L)'
;MKPRLFAFDSNPWFSNWMNRQHILSRLGARGWPVVYSTGPMSVTEVRSLGVSRCSLRWHTRVDHNVAVPLPSALMPTSTRWSTWNALAYAIHAHRLRAVLPSAVDGGDIAMLFNPEFFPLLAYLKPRQVVFHVRDAYPQIPGWSAHQEANFRALQRRADLITVASKKLLDVLQADVRDKARVLLNGADVDNIARCLSEPCPTDLAAIAHPRVGYAGVISQKVDIALISALAQRQATWQWVFVGPIPGGEGGRMGGSQTAYAAWTALLALPNVHWLGAKPHQDIGRYMVHMDVNTMPYVVDDRAGGWARYAYPLKLHEYLAAGLPVVSADMIDVQRHRDVLELVDGVEAWEAALTRALAGDAPGNTETRRALAKANSWDGRVDDLETWLTDLAGRP
;
A
#
# COMPACT_ATOMS: atom_id res chain seq x y z
N MET A 1 -0.04 -11.54 28.53
CA MET A 1 0.41 -12.08 27.20
C MET A 1 -0.40 -11.36 26.15
N LYS A 2 0.21 -10.95 25.01
CA LYS A 2 -0.52 -10.25 23.93
C LYS A 2 -1.51 -11.20 23.24
N PRO A 3 -2.72 -10.74 22.84
CA PRO A 3 -3.69 -11.55 22.10
C PRO A 3 -3.16 -11.90 20.71
N ARG A 4 -3.67 -12.99 20.11
CA ARG A 4 -3.35 -13.31 18.71
C ARG A 4 -4.02 -12.30 17.80
N LEU A 5 -3.28 -11.85 16.77
CA LEU A 5 -3.77 -10.94 15.75
C LEU A 5 -3.91 -11.68 14.41
N PHE A 6 -5.14 -11.88 13.95
CA PHE A 6 -5.44 -12.45 12.64
C PHE A 6 -5.70 -11.34 11.65
N ALA A 7 -4.81 -11.15 10.70
CA ALA A 7 -4.87 -10.08 9.71
C ALA A 7 -5.29 -10.61 8.33
N PHE A 8 -6.18 -9.87 7.64
CA PHE A 8 -6.76 -10.29 6.37
C PHE A 8 -6.69 -9.21 5.30
N ASP A 9 -6.12 -9.55 4.15
CA ASP A 9 -6.14 -8.74 2.94
C ASP A 9 -6.15 -9.63 1.69
N SER A 10 -6.72 -9.15 0.59
CA SER A 10 -6.74 -9.85 -0.70
C SER A 10 -5.37 -9.92 -1.39
N ASN A 11 -4.44 -9.03 -1.04
CA ASN A 11 -3.11 -9.02 -1.64
C ASN A 11 -2.18 -10.01 -0.92
N PRO A 12 -1.40 -10.85 -1.65
CA PRO A 12 -0.46 -11.77 -1.04
C PRO A 12 0.60 -11.07 -0.18
N TRP A 13 1.06 -11.73 0.89
CA TRP A 13 2.12 -11.21 1.75
C TRP A 13 3.43 -10.99 0.99
N PHE A 14 3.82 -11.96 0.18
CA PHE A 14 5.04 -11.96 -0.64
C PHE A 14 4.85 -11.18 -1.97
N SER A 15 4.14 -10.07 -1.91
CA SER A 15 3.97 -9.12 -3.02
C SER A 15 4.64 -7.78 -2.69
N ASN A 16 4.31 -6.73 -3.42
CA ASN A 16 4.79 -5.38 -3.10
C ASN A 16 4.46 -4.99 -1.66
N TRP A 17 5.44 -4.45 -0.97
CA TRP A 17 5.26 -3.94 0.38
C TRP A 17 4.30 -2.76 0.39
N MET A 18 3.32 -2.86 1.28
CA MET A 18 2.28 -1.87 1.51
C MET A 18 2.13 -1.66 3.02
N ASN A 19 1.22 -0.79 3.44
CA ASN A 19 0.97 -0.51 4.85
C ASN A 19 0.81 -1.77 5.72
N ARG A 20 0.14 -2.82 5.22
CA ARG A 20 -0.07 -4.06 5.98
C ARG A 20 1.23 -4.76 6.39
N GLN A 21 2.22 -4.86 5.47
CA GLN A 21 3.50 -5.47 5.81
C GLN A 21 4.25 -4.61 6.83
N HIS A 22 4.29 -3.29 6.64
CA HIS A 22 4.94 -2.38 7.57
C HIS A 22 4.32 -2.43 8.97
N ILE A 23 3.00 -2.48 9.07
CA ILE A 23 2.27 -2.57 10.35
C ILE A 23 2.51 -3.93 11.02
N LEU A 24 2.23 -5.01 10.29
CA LEU A 24 2.20 -6.34 10.88
C LEU A 24 3.58 -6.88 11.21
N SER A 25 4.61 -6.58 10.40
CA SER A 25 6.00 -6.97 10.70
C SER A 25 6.51 -6.29 11.97
N ARG A 26 6.17 -5.00 12.17
CA ARG A 26 6.56 -4.27 13.38
C ARG A 26 5.81 -4.75 14.61
N LEU A 27 4.52 -5.05 14.50
CA LEU A 27 3.77 -5.68 15.59
C LEU A 27 4.37 -7.05 15.93
N GLY A 28 4.73 -7.87 14.93
CA GLY A 28 5.40 -9.15 15.12
C GLY A 28 6.75 -9.00 15.82
N ALA A 29 7.57 -8.03 15.40
CA ALA A 29 8.85 -7.72 16.05
C ALA A 29 8.69 -7.28 17.52
N ARG A 30 7.55 -6.69 17.87
CA ARG A 30 7.18 -6.29 19.24
C ARG A 30 6.53 -7.43 20.04
N GLY A 31 6.55 -8.65 19.51
CA GLY A 31 6.06 -9.85 20.19
C GLY A 31 4.54 -10.06 20.13
N TRP A 32 3.83 -9.42 19.20
CA TRP A 32 2.46 -9.82 18.89
C TRP A 32 2.47 -11.13 18.10
N PRO A 33 1.64 -12.11 18.51
CA PRO A 33 1.46 -13.33 17.72
C PRO A 33 0.58 -13.00 16.50
N VAL A 34 1.19 -12.76 15.33
CA VAL A 34 0.50 -12.31 14.12
C VAL A 34 0.37 -13.44 13.12
N VAL A 35 -0.85 -13.63 12.59
CA VAL A 35 -1.16 -14.50 11.45
C VAL A 35 -1.72 -13.63 10.33
N TYR A 36 -1.13 -13.70 9.14
CA TYR A 36 -1.64 -13.01 7.95
C TYR A 36 -2.21 -13.99 6.96
N SER A 37 -3.39 -13.73 6.42
CA SER A 37 -4.05 -14.62 5.45
C SER A 37 -4.76 -13.85 4.35
N THR A 38 -4.71 -14.39 3.13
CA THR A 38 -5.53 -13.97 1.99
C THR A 38 -6.86 -14.71 1.91
N GLY A 39 -7.23 -15.44 2.97
CA GLY A 39 -8.42 -16.28 2.95
C GLY A 39 -8.24 -17.59 2.16
N PRO A 40 -9.31 -18.37 2.01
CA PRO A 40 -9.32 -19.52 1.11
C PRO A 40 -9.28 -19.02 -0.35
N MET A 41 -8.58 -19.76 -1.22
CA MET A 41 -8.58 -19.47 -2.66
C MET A 41 -10.00 -19.52 -3.22
N SER A 42 -10.31 -18.72 -4.22
CA SER A 42 -11.52 -18.87 -5.01
C SER A 42 -11.34 -19.89 -6.13
N VAL A 43 -12.43 -20.50 -6.61
CA VAL A 43 -12.41 -21.36 -7.80
C VAL A 43 -11.83 -20.63 -9.02
N THR A 44 -12.06 -19.33 -9.12
CA THR A 44 -11.54 -18.50 -10.22
C THR A 44 -10.03 -18.39 -10.16
N GLU A 45 -9.46 -18.17 -8.96
CA GLU A 45 -8.00 -18.12 -8.76
C GLU A 45 -7.36 -19.49 -9.06
N VAL A 46 -7.96 -20.58 -8.57
CA VAL A 46 -7.46 -21.95 -8.86
C VAL A 46 -7.45 -22.23 -10.36
N ARG A 47 -8.47 -21.79 -11.08
CA ARG A 47 -8.54 -21.94 -12.56
C ARG A 47 -7.51 -21.08 -13.27
N SER A 48 -7.32 -19.83 -12.86
CA SER A 48 -6.37 -18.91 -13.50
C SER A 48 -4.92 -19.35 -13.31
N LEU A 49 -4.58 -19.88 -12.14
CA LEU A 49 -3.24 -20.40 -11.84
C LEU A 49 -2.99 -21.79 -12.44
N GLY A 50 -4.05 -22.57 -12.71
CA GLY A 50 -3.97 -23.97 -13.05
C GLY A 50 -3.79 -24.86 -11.82
N VAL A 51 -4.55 -25.95 -11.73
CA VAL A 51 -4.56 -26.87 -10.56
C VAL A 51 -3.16 -27.42 -10.25
N SER A 52 -2.34 -27.65 -11.27
CA SER A 52 -0.98 -28.16 -11.12
C SER A 52 -0.01 -27.18 -10.41
N ARG A 53 -0.32 -25.88 -10.44
CA ARG A 53 0.47 -24.82 -9.76
C ARG A 53 -0.07 -24.47 -8.37
N CYS A 54 -1.22 -25.00 -8.00
CA CYS A 54 -1.82 -24.77 -6.68
C CYS A 54 -1.29 -25.79 -5.68
N SER A 55 -0.94 -25.32 -4.49
CA SER A 55 -0.62 -26.23 -3.39
C SER A 55 -1.88 -26.90 -2.89
N LEU A 56 -1.87 -28.24 -2.81
CA LEU A 56 -2.86 -29.03 -2.09
C LEU A 56 -2.46 -29.21 -0.61
N ARG A 57 -1.22 -28.88 -0.27
CA ARG A 57 -0.71 -28.95 1.09
C ARG A 57 -0.85 -27.58 1.75
N TRP A 58 -0.99 -27.63 3.03
CA TRP A 58 -1.08 -26.47 3.85
C TRP A 58 0.26 -26.20 4.50
N HIS A 59 0.91 -25.14 4.09
CA HIS A 59 2.18 -24.71 4.64
C HIS A 59 2.01 -23.33 5.27
N THR A 60 2.71 -23.11 6.39
CA THR A 60 2.88 -21.79 6.98
C THR A 60 4.33 -21.40 6.81
N ARG A 61 4.59 -20.20 6.31
CA ARG A 61 5.91 -19.57 6.34
C ARG A 61 5.90 -18.53 7.44
N VAL A 62 7.05 -18.30 8.06
CA VAL A 62 7.25 -17.18 8.97
C VAL A 62 8.17 -16.19 8.27
N ASP A 63 7.72 -14.94 8.19
CA ASP A 63 8.46 -13.86 7.58
C ASP A 63 8.27 -12.59 8.43
N HIS A 64 9.37 -11.93 8.80
CA HIS A 64 9.35 -10.75 9.67
C HIS A 64 8.47 -10.94 10.94
N ASN A 65 8.58 -12.09 11.61
CA ASN A 65 7.79 -12.49 12.78
C ASN A 65 6.27 -12.58 12.54
N VAL A 66 5.83 -12.69 11.30
CA VAL A 66 4.44 -12.91 10.90
C VAL A 66 4.30 -14.32 10.35
N ALA A 67 3.36 -15.09 10.90
CA ALA A 67 3.00 -16.39 10.38
C ALA A 67 2.08 -16.23 9.16
N VAL A 68 2.48 -16.74 8.01
CA VAL A 68 1.76 -16.60 6.73
C VAL A 68 1.36 -17.98 6.23
N PRO A 69 0.15 -18.47 6.55
CA PRO A 69 -0.42 -19.65 5.93
C PRO A 69 -0.58 -19.43 4.43
N LEU A 70 0.06 -20.29 3.64
CA LEU A 70 -0.06 -20.20 2.18
C LEU A 70 -1.44 -20.67 1.73
N PRO A 71 -2.05 -20.01 0.71
CA PRO A 71 -3.35 -20.41 0.18
C PRO A 71 -3.30 -21.85 -0.36
N SER A 72 -4.38 -22.60 -0.14
CA SER A 72 -4.50 -23.97 -0.60
C SER A 72 -5.76 -24.13 -1.47
N ALA A 73 -5.63 -24.89 -2.54
CA ALA A 73 -6.75 -25.23 -3.43
C ALA A 73 -7.66 -26.36 -2.91
N LEU A 74 -7.39 -26.90 -1.71
CA LEU A 74 -8.20 -28.01 -1.16
C LEU A 74 -9.67 -27.67 -0.95
N MET A 75 -9.96 -26.42 -0.53
CA MET A 75 -11.31 -25.95 -0.22
C MET A 75 -11.53 -24.56 -0.82
N PRO A 76 -11.61 -24.44 -2.15
CA PRO A 76 -11.78 -23.14 -2.79
C PRO A 76 -13.19 -22.61 -2.59
N THR A 77 -13.34 -21.31 -2.40
CA THR A 77 -14.65 -20.63 -2.37
C THR A 77 -15.22 -20.44 -3.77
N SER A 78 -16.54 -20.38 -3.87
CA SER A 78 -17.28 -20.19 -5.12
C SER A 78 -18.37 -19.13 -4.97
N THR A 79 -18.59 -18.33 -6.01
CA THR A 79 -19.70 -17.36 -6.03
C THR A 79 -21.08 -18.01 -6.13
N ARG A 80 -21.14 -19.32 -6.42
CA ARG A 80 -22.39 -20.05 -6.69
C ARG A 80 -22.88 -20.92 -5.52
N TRP A 81 -22.02 -21.28 -4.56
CA TRP A 81 -22.34 -22.30 -3.54
C TRP A 81 -22.12 -21.77 -2.12
N SER A 82 -23.15 -21.16 -1.54
CA SER A 82 -23.09 -20.55 -0.21
C SER A 82 -22.77 -21.53 0.92
N THR A 83 -23.38 -22.72 0.92
CA THR A 83 -23.12 -23.78 1.91
C THR A 83 -21.70 -24.33 1.83
N TRP A 84 -21.18 -24.48 0.63
CA TRP A 84 -19.78 -24.84 0.41
C TRP A 84 -18.83 -23.78 0.93
N ASN A 85 -19.11 -22.50 0.68
CA ASN A 85 -18.30 -21.40 1.20
C ASN A 85 -18.30 -21.35 2.73
N ALA A 86 -19.44 -21.66 3.36
CA ALA A 86 -19.54 -21.77 4.81
C ALA A 86 -18.56 -22.82 5.36
N LEU A 87 -18.51 -24.00 4.73
CA LEU A 87 -17.59 -25.06 5.11
C LEU A 87 -16.12 -24.65 4.86
N ALA A 88 -15.83 -24.02 3.70
CA ALA A 88 -14.50 -23.55 3.36
C ALA A 88 -14.00 -22.51 4.39
N TYR A 89 -14.84 -21.54 4.76
CA TYR A 89 -14.51 -20.55 5.80
C TYR A 89 -14.35 -21.20 7.20
N ALA A 90 -15.17 -22.14 7.55
CA ALA A 90 -15.06 -22.84 8.85
C ALA A 90 -13.74 -23.61 8.98
N ILE A 91 -13.39 -24.37 7.93
CA ILE A 91 -12.11 -25.11 7.87
C ILE A 91 -10.94 -24.12 7.88
N HIS A 92 -11.01 -23.04 7.11
CA HIS A 92 -9.96 -22.02 7.07
C HIS A 92 -9.76 -21.36 8.45
N ALA A 93 -10.84 -20.95 9.12
CA ALA A 93 -10.78 -20.37 10.46
C ALA A 93 -10.21 -21.33 11.50
N HIS A 94 -10.61 -22.61 11.46
CA HIS A 94 -10.06 -23.64 12.34
C HIS A 94 -8.54 -23.76 12.20
N ARG A 95 -8.06 -23.72 10.96
CA ARG A 95 -6.64 -23.84 10.65
C ARG A 95 -5.83 -22.62 11.05
N LEU A 96 -6.36 -21.43 10.84
CA LEU A 96 -5.69 -20.21 11.28
C LEU A 96 -5.44 -20.24 12.79
N ARG A 97 -6.43 -20.74 13.55
CA ARG A 97 -6.25 -20.90 15.01
C ARG A 97 -5.19 -21.91 15.39
N ALA A 98 -4.97 -22.94 14.56
CA ALA A 98 -3.94 -23.95 14.81
C ALA A 98 -2.52 -23.49 14.45
N VAL A 99 -2.36 -22.36 13.73
CA VAL A 99 -1.04 -21.82 13.35
C VAL A 99 -0.25 -21.33 14.55
N LEU A 100 -0.91 -20.73 15.53
CA LEU A 100 -0.30 -20.19 16.74
C LEU A 100 -0.98 -20.73 17.99
N PRO A 101 -0.23 -20.93 19.08
CA PRO A 101 -0.81 -21.32 20.38
C PRO A 101 -1.95 -20.38 20.79
N SER A 102 -2.94 -20.92 21.45
CA SER A 102 -4.04 -20.11 22.00
C SER A 102 -3.49 -19.05 22.97
N ALA A 103 -3.96 -17.83 22.83
CA ALA A 103 -3.69 -16.79 23.81
C ALA A 103 -4.40 -17.19 25.13
N VAL A 104 -3.68 -17.11 26.24
CA VAL A 104 -4.26 -17.24 27.56
C VAL A 104 -4.92 -15.90 27.88
N ASP A 105 -6.21 -15.88 28.15
CA ASP A 105 -7.03 -14.80 28.73
C ASP A 105 -7.34 -13.53 27.91
N GLY A 106 -6.75 -13.30 26.72
CA GLY A 106 -6.95 -12.03 25.99
C GLY A 106 -7.98 -12.07 24.83
N GLY A 107 -8.38 -13.27 24.40
CA GLY A 107 -9.16 -13.46 23.18
C GLY A 107 -8.34 -13.19 21.89
N ASP A 108 -8.98 -13.36 20.75
CA ASP A 108 -8.37 -13.11 19.45
C ASP A 108 -8.82 -11.76 18.89
N ILE A 109 -7.92 -11.04 18.23
CA ILE A 109 -8.24 -9.83 17.48
C ILE A 109 -8.20 -10.17 15.99
N ALA A 110 -9.23 -9.77 15.22
CA ALA A 110 -9.19 -9.82 13.76
C ALA A 110 -8.97 -8.40 13.22
N MET A 111 -7.94 -8.21 12.39
CA MET A 111 -7.66 -6.97 11.68
C MET A 111 -7.89 -7.15 10.19
N LEU A 112 -8.89 -6.48 9.65
CA LEU A 112 -9.27 -6.57 8.25
C LEU A 112 -8.81 -5.33 7.49
N PHE A 113 -8.07 -5.57 6.40
CA PHE A 113 -7.65 -4.55 5.43
C PHE A 113 -8.55 -4.52 4.20
N ASN A 114 -9.48 -5.48 4.07
CA ASN A 114 -10.42 -5.56 2.98
C ASN A 114 -11.78 -6.08 3.50
N PRO A 115 -12.91 -5.41 3.20
CA PRO A 115 -14.24 -5.78 3.69
C PRO A 115 -14.76 -7.12 3.13
N GLU A 116 -14.16 -7.66 2.09
CA GLU A 116 -14.54 -8.98 1.53
C GLU A 116 -14.34 -10.12 2.55
N PHE A 117 -13.48 -9.94 3.54
CA PHE A 117 -13.26 -10.92 4.61
C PHE A 117 -14.28 -10.85 5.75
N PHE A 118 -15.26 -9.93 5.70
CA PHE A 118 -16.30 -9.84 6.71
C PHE A 118 -17.01 -11.17 7.02
N PRO A 119 -17.39 -12.01 6.01
CA PRO A 119 -18.06 -13.30 6.27
C PRO A 119 -17.20 -14.28 7.10
N LEU A 120 -15.87 -14.19 7.04
CA LEU A 120 -14.98 -15.07 7.78
C LEU A 120 -15.09 -14.87 9.30
N LEU A 121 -15.49 -13.68 9.76
CA LEU A 121 -15.64 -13.35 11.18
C LEU A 121 -16.66 -14.26 11.87
N ALA A 122 -17.70 -14.75 11.19
CA ALA A 122 -18.70 -15.66 11.73
C ALA A 122 -18.08 -17.02 12.16
N TYR A 123 -17.00 -17.42 11.51
CA TYR A 123 -16.30 -18.68 11.74
C TYR A 123 -15.06 -18.51 12.64
N LEU A 124 -14.35 -17.41 12.47
CA LEU A 124 -13.18 -17.07 13.29
C LEU A 124 -13.60 -16.68 14.72
N LYS A 125 -14.76 -16.04 14.87
CA LYS A 125 -15.31 -15.56 16.15
C LYS A 125 -14.27 -14.81 17.02
N PRO A 126 -13.60 -13.79 16.49
CA PRO A 126 -12.67 -13.00 17.25
C PRO A 126 -13.42 -12.23 18.35
N ARG A 127 -12.76 -11.99 19.49
CA ARG A 127 -13.32 -11.14 20.54
C ARG A 127 -13.48 -9.72 20.05
N GLN A 128 -12.45 -9.17 19.38
CA GLN A 128 -12.43 -7.81 18.86
C GLN A 128 -12.11 -7.80 17.36
N VAL A 129 -12.62 -6.77 16.69
CA VAL A 129 -12.44 -6.55 15.26
C VAL A 129 -11.90 -5.15 15.03
N VAL A 130 -10.79 -5.07 14.30
CA VAL A 130 -10.19 -3.83 13.79
C VAL A 130 -10.41 -3.78 12.28
N PHE A 131 -10.91 -2.66 11.78
CA PHE A 131 -11.02 -2.42 10.35
C PHE A 131 -10.08 -1.30 9.93
N HIS A 132 -9.05 -1.63 9.13
CA HIS A 132 -8.14 -0.64 8.55
C HIS A 132 -8.60 -0.25 7.15
N VAL A 133 -9.22 0.92 7.04
CA VAL A 133 -9.73 1.48 5.78
C VAL A 133 -8.58 2.19 5.07
N ARG A 134 -8.12 1.61 3.97
CA ARG A 134 -6.99 2.14 3.18
C ARG A 134 -7.39 2.77 1.85
N ASP A 135 -8.60 2.49 1.37
CA ASP A 135 -9.12 2.95 0.09
C ASP A 135 -10.56 3.45 0.26
N ALA A 136 -10.99 4.36 -0.60
CA ALA A 136 -12.40 4.76 -0.72
C ALA A 136 -13.18 3.68 -1.47
N TYR A 137 -13.41 2.53 -0.82
CA TYR A 137 -13.99 1.33 -1.43
C TYR A 137 -15.23 1.59 -2.30
N PRO A 138 -16.22 2.40 -1.87
CA PRO A 138 -17.39 2.67 -2.70
C PRO A 138 -17.08 3.43 -4.00
N GLN A 139 -15.88 4.02 -4.13
CA GLN A 139 -15.44 4.74 -5.32
C GLN A 139 -14.66 3.85 -6.30
N ILE A 140 -14.39 2.58 -5.95
CA ILE A 140 -13.68 1.65 -6.81
C ILE A 140 -14.58 1.24 -7.98
N PRO A 141 -14.12 1.37 -9.24
CA PRO A 141 -14.92 0.93 -10.40
C PRO A 141 -15.32 -0.55 -10.28
N GLY A 142 -16.59 -0.84 -10.52
CA GLY A 142 -17.14 -2.19 -10.40
C GLY A 142 -17.49 -2.63 -8.97
N TRP A 143 -17.50 -1.71 -7.99
CA TRP A 143 -17.95 -2.00 -6.63
C TRP A 143 -19.39 -2.49 -6.60
N SER A 144 -19.58 -3.71 -6.11
CA SER A 144 -20.88 -4.39 -6.13
C SER A 144 -21.71 -4.10 -4.87
N ALA A 145 -23.03 -4.32 -4.96
CA ALA A 145 -23.92 -4.23 -3.80
C ALA A 145 -23.54 -5.20 -2.67
N HIS A 146 -22.99 -6.37 -3.00
CA HIS A 146 -22.49 -7.33 -2.01
C HIS A 146 -21.26 -6.78 -1.25
N GLN A 147 -20.32 -6.20 -1.96
CA GLN A 147 -19.14 -5.57 -1.36
C GLN A 147 -19.54 -4.37 -0.48
N GLU A 148 -20.51 -3.59 -0.94
CA GLU A 148 -21.07 -2.49 -0.14
C GLU A 148 -21.74 -2.98 1.14
N ALA A 149 -22.50 -4.09 1.08
CA ALA A 149 -23.11 -4.70 2.26
C ALA A 149 -22.06 -5.17 3.27
N ASN A 150 -20.99 -5.84 2.80
CA ASN A 150 -19.88 -6.26 3.66
C ASN A 150 -19.13 -5.04 4.25
N PHE A 151 -18.89 -3.99 3.47
CA PHE A 151 -18.24 -2.78 3.92
C PHE A 151 -19.01 -2.10 5.06
N ARG A 152 -20.33 -1.95 4.90
CA ARG A 152 -21.19 -1.38 5.95
C ARG A 152 -21.30 -2.29 7.17
N ALA A 153 -21.42 -3.59 6.96
CA ALA A 153 -21.51 -4.55 8.06
C ALA A 153 -20.21 -4.59 8.88
N LEU A 154 -19.06 -4.56 8.21
CA LEU A 154 -17.75 -4.52 8.86
C LEU A 154 -17.54 -3.23 9.66
N GLN A 155 -17.96 -2.08 9.15
CA GLN A 155 -17.91 -0.81 9.89
C GLN A 155 -18.70 -0.88 11.21
N ARG A 156 -19.91 -1.45 11.17
CA ARG A 156 -20.72 -1.62 12.40
C ARG A 156 -20.12 -2.61 13.38
N ARG A 157 -19.58 -3.76 12.85
CA ARG A 157 -19.00 -4.82 13.69
C ARG A 157 -17.64 -4.43 14.30
N ALA A 158 -16.88 -3.57 13.64
CA ALA A 158 -15.56 -3.20 14.10
C ALA A 158 -15.63 -2.48 15.45
N ASP A 159 -14.75 -2.84 16.37
CA ASP A 159 -14.56 -2.22 17.69
C ASP A 159 -13.61 -1.02 17.60
N LEU A 160 -12.72 -1.04 16.60
CA LEU A 160 -11.83 0.05 16.21
C LEU A 160 -11.81 0.14 14.68
N ILE A 161 -11.95 1.36 14.15
CA ILE A 161 -11.72 1.65 12.75
C ILE A 161 -10.46 2.52 12.64
N THR A 162 -9.52 2.15 11.78
CA THR A 162 -8.39 3.01 11.44
C THR A 162 -8.46 3.41 9.97
N VAL A 163 -8.11 4.65 9.64
CA VAL A 163 -8.14 5.17 8.26
C VAL A 163 -6.76 5.63 7.81
N ALA A 164 -6.34 5.22 6.60
CA ALA A 164 -5.01 5.52 6.06
C ALA A 164 -4.88 6.97 5.53
N SER A 165 -5.97 7.74 5.51
CA SER A 165 -6.02 9.17 5.17
C SER A 165 -7.17 9.84 5.94
N LYS A 166 -7.05 11.13 6.24
CA LYS A 166 -8.13 11.86 6.91
C LYS A 166 -9.41 11.89 6.07
N LYS A 167 -9.26 12.01 4.75
CA LYS A 167 -10.38 12.08 3.82
C LYS A 167 -11.18 10.77 3.77
N LEU A 168 -10.59 9.64 4.15
CA LEU A 168 -11.32 8.37 4.27
C LEU A 168 -12.35 8.34 5.41
N LEU A 169 -12.34 9.31 6.34
CA LEU A 169 -13.43 9.46 7.30
C LEU A 169 -14.78 9.77 6.62
N ASP A 170 -14.75 10.40 5.44
CA ASP A 170 -15.95 10.77 4.70
C ASP A 170 -16.70 9.55 4.12
N VAL A 171 -16.00 8.43 3.87
CA VAL A 171 -16.63 7.20 3.35
C VAL A 171 -17.21 6.32 4.46
N LEU A 172 -16.97 6.68 5.73
CA LEU A 172 -17.54 5.97 6.88
C LEU A 172 -18.99 6.42 7.16
N GLN A 173 -19.81 5.47 7.60
CA GLN A 173 -21.14 5.78 8.13
C GLN A 173 -21.02 6.73 9.34
N ALA A 174 -21.97 7.63 9.48
CA ALA A 174 -21.91 8.67 10.52
C ALA A 174 -21.88 8.06 11.95
N ASP A 175 -22.65 6.99 12.15
CA ASP A 175 -22.83 6.31 13.43
C ASP A 175 -21.60 5.52 13.93
N VAL A 176 -20.55 5.40 13.10
CA VAL A 176 -19.32 4.68 13.45
C VAL A 176 -18.07 5.57 13.52
N ARG A 177 -18.19 6.86 13.21
CA ARG A 177 -17.03 7.76 13.15
C ARG A 177 -16.35 7.96 14.50
N ASP A 178 -17.06 7.84 15.60
CA ASP A 178 -16.52 8.03 16.95
C ASP A 178 -15.46 6.99 17.33
N LYS A 179 -15.56 5.79 16.74
CA LYS A 179 -14.56 4.71 16.90
C LYS A 179 -13.47 4.72 15.84
N ALA A 180 -13.45 5.72 14.96
CA ALA A 180 -12.43 5.87 13.95
C ALA A 180 -11.20 6.63 14.48
N ARG A 181 -10.02 6.19 14.07
CA ARG A 181 -8.72 6.83 14.34
C ARG A 181 -7.95 6.97 13.04
N VAL A 182 -7.22 8.06 12.91
CA VAL A 182 -6.37 8.29 11.72
C VAL A 182 -5.03 7.60 11.93
N LEU A 183 -4.72 6.61 11.09
CA LEU A 183 -3.45 5.91 11.05
C LEU A 183 -2.85 6.08 9.65
N LEU A 184 -2.17 7.20 9.45
CA LEU A 184 -1.57 7.54 8.16
C LEU A 184 -0.43 6.59 7.79
N ASN A 185 -0.13 6.52 6.50
CA ASN A 185 1.10 5.87 6.04
C ASN A 185 2.34 6.56 6.60
N GLY A 186 3.39 5.80 6.81
CA GLY A 186 4.67 6.29 7.34
C GLY A 186 5.85 5.97 6.42
N ALA A 187 7.06 6.33 6.84
CA ALA A 187 8.32 5.96 6.19
C ALA A 187 9.03 4.83 6.94
N ASP A 188 9.72 3.98 6.18
CA ASP A 188 10.74 3.07 6.71
C ASP A 188 12.08 3.82 6.81
N VAL A 189 12.16 4.69 7.82
CA VAL A 189 13.26 5.66 7.98
C VAL A 189 14.61 4.95 8.11
N ASP A 190 14.64 3.83 8.83
CA ASP A 190 15.89 3.08 9.06
C ASP A 190 16.38 2.43 7.76
N ASN A 191 15.49 1.89 6.94
CA ASN A 191 15.85 1.35 5.63
C ASN A 191 16.37 2.46 4.70
N ILE A 192 15.74 3.62 4.66
CA ILE A 192 16.21 4.75 3.85
C ILE A 192 17.57 5.28 4.37
N ALA A 193 17.73 5.39 5.70
CA ALA A 193 19.00 5.82 6.30
C ALA A 193 20.16 4.88 5.94
N ARG A 194 19.92 3.56 5.94
CA ARG A 194 20.88 2.57 5.44
C ARG A 194 21.24 2.82 3.97
N CYS A 195 20.23 3.04 3.12
CA CYS A 195 20.43 3.28 1.70
C CYS A 195 21.24 4.55 1.38
N LEU A 196 21.22 5.56 2.24
CA LEU A 196 22.04 6.77 2.08
C LEU A 196 23.55 6.50 2.10
N SER A 197 24.00 5.44 2.77
CA SER A 197 25.41 5.05 2.85
C SER A 197 25.84 4.05 1.77
N GLU A 198 24.90 3.54 0.98
CA GLU A 198 25.15 2.55 -0.05
C GLU A 198 25.49 3.20 -1.41
N PRO A 199 26.31 2.57 -2.25
CA PRO A 199 26.63 3.09 -3.57
C PRO A 199 25.37 3.12 -4.48
N CYS A 200 25.41 4.03 -5.45
CA CYS A 200 24.38 4.08 -6.50
C CYS A 200 24.27 2.73 -7.22
N PRO A 201 23.07 2.19 -7.42
CA PRO A 201 22.89 0.98 -8.21
C PRO A 201 23.46 1.12 -9.63
N THR A 202 24.11 0.08 -10.13
CA THR A 202 24.85 0.14 -11.41
C THR A 202 23.97 0.49 -12.61
N ASP A 203 22.72 0.01 -12.63
CA ASP A 203 21.75 0.32 -13.66
C ASP A 203 21.25 1.77 -13.60
N LEU A 204 21.21 2.38 -12.40
CA LEU A 204 20.91 3.80 -12.24
C LEU A 204 22.14 4.67 -12.51
N ALA A 205 23.33 4.23 -12.10
CA ALA A 205 24.58 4.98 -12.28
C ALA A 205 24.90 5.25 -13.77
N ALA A 206 24.40 4.39 -14.67
CA ALA A 206 24.56 4.56 -16.13
C ALA A 206 23.68 5.68 -16.71
N ILE A 207 22.71 6.19 -15.98
CA ILE A 207 21.82 7.28 -16.41
C ILE A 207 22.40 8.62 -15.97
N ALA A 208 22.48 9.56 -16.90
CA ALA A 208 23.00 10.90 -16.63
C ALA A 208 22.11 11.70 -15.66
N HIS A 209 22.68 12.74 -15.04
CA HIS A 209 21.93 13.74 -14.29
C HIS A 209 21.43 14.87 -15.22
N PRO A 210 20.36 15.58 -14.86
CA PRO A 210 19.55 15.41 -13.67
C PRO A 210 18.53 14.26 -13.82
N ARG A 211 18.34 13.48 -12.75
CA ARG A 211 17.42 12.34 -12.67
C ARG A 211 16.13 12.73 -11.95
N VAL A 212 15.02 12.67 -12.67
CA VAL A 212 13.66 12.89 -12.14
C VAL A 212 13.03 11.54 -11.84
N GLY A 213 12.92 11.19 -10.56
CA GLY A 213 12.61 9.84 -10.12
C GLY A 213 11.14 9.59 -9.77
N TYR A 214 10.66 8.39 -10.12
CA TYR A 214 9.44 7.80 -9.59
C TYR A 214 9.71 6.36 -9.14
N ALA A 215 9.52 6.06 -7.87
CA ALA A 215 9.65 4.71 -7.33
C ALA A 215 8.31 4.20 -6.80
N GLY A 216 7.84 3.06 -7.33
CA GLY A 216 6.60 2.41 -6.94
C GLY A 216 5.84 1.78 -8.09
N VAL A 217 4.66 1.24 -7.80
CA VAL A 217 3.80 0.60 -8.81
C VAL A 217 3.41 1.60 -9.89
N ILE A 218 3.71 1.26 -11.14
CA ILE A 218 3.37 2.06 -12.32
C ILE A 218 2.00 1.58 -12.83
N SER A 219 0.97 2.40 -12.66
CA SER A 219 -0.40 2.07 -13.00
C SER A 219 -1.10 3.28 -13.62
N GLN A 220 -2.36 3.14 -14.01
CA GLN A 220 -3.20 4.23 -14.52
C GLN A 220 -3.36 5.43 -13.56
N LYS A 221 -2.88 5.30 -12.32
CA LYS A 221 -2.84 6.40 -11.34
C LYS A 221 -1.71 7.40 -11.61
N VAL A 222 -0.68 6.99 -12.36
CA VAL A 222 0.43 7.86 -12.78
C VAL A 222 0.00 8.64 -14.03
N ASP A 223 0.19 9.94 -14.03
CA ASP A 223 -0.17 10.82 -15.17
C ASP A 223 0.88 10.74 -16.27
N ILE A 224 0.72 9.72 -17.12
CA ILE A 224 1.62 9.47 -18.25
C ILE A 224 1.60 10.62 -19.26
N ALA A 225 0.46 11.29 -19.44
CA ALA A 225 0.34 12.41 -20.38
C ALA A 225 1.16 13.61 -19.89
N LEU A 226 1.05 13.96 -18.62
CA LEU A 226 1.87 14.99 -17.98
C LEU A 226 3.37 14.70 -18.15
N ILE A 227 3.80 13.48 -17.81
CA ILE A 227 5.21 13.10 -17.88
C ILE A 227 5.70 13.14 -19.33
N SER A 228 4.90 12.66 -20.29
CA SER A 228 5.25 12.72 -21.73
C SER A 228 5.47 14.14 -22.21
N ALA A 229 4.59 15.06 -21.81
CA ALA A 229 4.72 16.47 -22.16
C ALA A 229 6.01 17.09 -21.58
N LEU A 230 6.30 16.81 -20.30
CA LEU A 230 7.50 17.31 -19.62
C LEU A 230 8.79 16.71 -20.20
N ALA A 231 8.81 15.40 -20.49
CA ALA A 231 9.97 14.72 -21.07
C ALA A 231 10.29 15.24 -22.49
N GLN A 232 9.29 15.61 -23.27
CA GLN A 232 9.46 16.21 -24.60
C GLN A 232 9.95 17.67 -24.52
N ARG A 233 9.43 18.45 -23.57
CA ARG A 233 9.84 19.87 -23.39
C ARG A 233 11.27 20.00 -22.84
N GLN A 234 11.66 19.09 -21.95
CA GLN A 234 12.92 19.11 -21.21
C GLN A 234 13.74 17.84 -21.51
N ALA A 235 14.30 17.77 -22.71
CA ALA A 235 15.03 16.60 -23.20
C ALA A 235 16.30 16.27 -22.38
N THR A 236 16.81 17.21 -21.59
CA THR A 236 17.97 17.01 -20.71
C THR A 236 17.61 16.30 -19.41
N TRP A 237 16.36 16.35 -18.96
CA TRP A 237 15.92 15.67 -17.73
C TRP A 237 15.75 14.18 -18.00
N GLN A 238 16.37 13.35 -17.15
CA GLN A 238 16.28 11.90 -17.25
C GLN A 238 15.17 11.39 -16.34
N TRP A 239 14.04 10.97 -16.93
CA TRP A 239 12.94 10.38 -16.18
C TRP A 239 13.24 8.92 -15.84
N VAL A 240 13.31 8.60 -14.56
CA VAL A 240 13.66 7.27 -14.08
C VAL A 240 12.52 6.64 -13.30
N PHE A 241 12.01 5.53 -13.81
CA PHE A 241 10.93 4.77 -13.19
C PHE A 241 11.46 3.47 -12.59
N VAL A 242 11.15 3.23 -11.32
CA VAL A 242 11.52 2.01 -10.59
C VAL A 242 10.28 1.38 -10.01
N GLY A 243 9.93 0.20 -10.46
CA GLY A 243 8.79 -0.55 -9.95
C GLY A 243 8.07 -1.41 -10.97
N PRO A 244 7.14 -2.27 -10.53
CA PRO A 244 6.39 -3.16 -11.40
C PRO A 244 5.26 -2.45 -12.15
N ILE A 245 4.87 -3.02 -13.28
CA ILE A 245 3.67 -2.69 -14.04
C ILE A 245 2.68 -3.85 -13.89
N PRO A 246 1.62 -3.74 -13.11
CA PRO A 246 0.63 -4.80 -12.96
C PRO A 246 -0.04 -5.13 -14.30
N GLY A 247 0.04 -6.40 -14.72
CA GLY A 247 -0.52 -6.86 -16.00
C GLY A 247 0.29 -6.49 -17.24
N GLY A 248 1.50 -5.94 -17.09
CA GLY A 248 2.36 -5.51 -18.19
C GLY A 248 2.72 -6.63 -19.18
N GLU A 249 2.88 -7.86 -18.69
CA GLU A 249 3.12 -9.03 -19.55
C GLU A 249 1.96 -9.35 -20.52
N GLY A 250 0.73 -8.92 -20.19
CA GLY A 250 -0.45 -9.07 -21.04
C GLY A 250 -0.76 -7.83 -21.89
N GLY A 251 0.17 -6.86 -22.02
CA GLY A 251 -0.05 -5.63 -22.78
C GLY A 251 -1.12 -4.71 -22.16
N ARG A 252 -1.27 -4.76 -20.82
CA ARG A 252 -2.24 -3.94 -20.07
C ARG A 252 -1.58 -3.31 -18.85
N MET A 253 -2.01 -2.10 -18.51
CA MET A 253 -1.62 -1.41 -17.28
C MET A 253 -2.86 -1.21 -16.41
N GLY A 254 -2.92 -1.89 -15.27
CA GLY A 254 -4.11 -1.87 -14.42
C GLY A 254 -5.39 -2.30 -15.14
N GLY A 255 -5.30 -3.22 -16.13
CA GLY A 255 -6.41 -3.68 -16.96
C GLY A 255 -6.66 -2.87 -18.24
N SER A 256 -6.03 -1.70 -18.43
CA SER A 256 -6.20 -0.80 -19.59
C SER A 256 -5.12 -1.01 -20.67
N GLN A 257 -5.55 -1.30 -21.90
CA GLN A 257 -4.66 -1.33 -23.07
C GLN A 257 -4.22 0.09 -23.47
N THR A 258 -5.12 1.07 -23.38
CA THR A 258 -4.82 2.48 -23.71
C THR A 258 -3.73 3.04 -22.79
N ALA A 259 -3.83 2.78 -21.48
CA ALA A 259 -2.80 3.20 -20.54
C ALA A 259 -1.46 2.51 -20.80
N TYR A 260 -1.47 1.23 -21.21
CA TYR A 260 -0.26 0.52 -21.59
C TYR A 260 0.37 1.06 -22.88
N ALA A 261 -0.45 1.40 -23.89
CA ALA A 261 0.04 2.02 -25.12
C ALA A 261 0.67 3.40 -24.87
N ALA A 262 0.05 4.23 -24.03
CA ALA A 262 0.62 5.51 -23.60
C ALA A 262 1.95 5.33 -22.86
N TRP A 263 2.06 4.35 -21.99
CA TRP A 263 3.31 4.00 -21.31
C TRP A 263 4.40 3.56 -22.30
N THR A 264 4.04 2.71 -23.28
CA THR A 264 4.99 2.24 -24.30
C THR A 264 5.50 3.40 -25.16
N ALA A 265 4.61 4.34 -25.50
CA ALA A 265 5.00 5.57 -26.23
C ALA A 265 5.93 6.47 -25.39
N LEU A 266 5.68 6.60 -24.09
CA LEU A 266 6.55 7.33 -23.18
C LEU A 266 7.95 6.69 -23.13
N LEU A 267 8.06 5.37 -23.04
CA LEU A 267 9.34 4.63 -23.01
C LEU A 267 10.14 4.73 -24.32
N ALA A 268 9.50 5.15 -25.43
CA ALA A 268 10.21 5.40 -26.69
C ALA A 268 11.00 6.73 -26.70
N LEU A 269 10.79 7.59 -25.71
CA LEU A 269 11.56 8.84 -25.57
C LEU A 269 12.98 8.51 -25.04
N PRO A 270 14.04 9.15 -25.61
CA PRO A 270 15.42 8.81 -25.29
C PRO A 270 15.85 9.15 -23.85
N ASN A 271 15.10 10.01 -23.18
CA ASN A 271 15.34 10.46 -21.80
C ASN A 271 14.37 9.84 -20.79
N VAL A 272 13.75 8.69 -21.13
CA VAL A 272 12.85 7.96 -20.23
C VAL A 272 13.37 6.55 -20.01
N HIS A 273 13.56 6.19 -18.76
CA HIS A 273 14.18 4.93 -18.35
C HIS A 273 13.29 4.17 -17.38
N TRP A 274 13.02 2.89 -17.65
CA TRP A 274 12.34 2.01 -16.73
C TRP A 274 13.27 0.90 -16.28
N LEU A 275 13.61 0.89 -14.99
CA LEU A 275 14.55 -0.05 -14.38
C LEU A 275 13.88 -1.33 -13.85
N GLY A 276 12.56 -1.47 -14.07
CA GLY A 276 11.81 -2.64 -13.64
C GLY A 276 11.53 -2.68 -12.14
N ALA A 277 10.95 -3.80 -11.70
CA ALA A 277 10.69 -4.06 -10.28
C ALA A 277 12.00 -4.35 -9.54
N LYS A 278 12.10 -3.85 -8.30
CA LYS A 278 13.22 -4.10 -7.40
C LYS A 278 12.71 -4.66 -6.07
N PRO A 279 13.53 -5.44 -5.34
CA PRO A 279 13.19 -5.85 -3.98
C PRO A 279 12.89 -4.64 -3.11
N HIS A 280 11.92 -4.75 -2.20
CA HIS A 280 11.51 -3.64 -1.35
C HIS A 280 12.68 -3.00 -0.59
N GLN A 281 13.57 -3.83 -0.05
CA GLN A 281 14.75 -3.38 0.70
C GLN A 281 15.72 -2.53 -0.12
N ASP A 282 15.71 -2.66 -1.46
CA ASP A 282 16.63 -1.97 -2.37
C ASP A 282 16.02 -0.70 -2.98
N ILE A 283 14.69 -0.51 -2.91
CA ILE A 283 13.99 0.63 -3.51
C ILE A 283 14.54 1.96 -3.00
N GLY A 284 14.86 2.02 -1.70
CA GLY A 284 15.45 3.22 -1.08
C GLY A 284 16.74 3.68 -1.74
N ARG A 285 17.59 2.75 -2.22
CA ARG A 285 18.84 3.08 -2.93
C ARG A 285 18.60 3.85 -4.22
N TYR A 286 17.50 3.57 -4.91
CA TYR A 286 17.12 4.35 -6.10
C TYR A 286 16.59 5.73 -5.72
N MET A 287 15.76 5.82 -4.68
CA MET A 287 15.19 7.10 -4.21
C MET A 287 16.26 8.09 -3.77
N VAL A 288 17.32 7.64 -3.07
CA VAL A 288 18.38 8.51 -2.53
C VAL A 288 19.39 8.97 -3.57
N HIS A 289 19.40 8.36 -4.76
CA HIS A 289 20.32 8.70 -5.85
C HIS A 289 19.63 9.40 -7.04
N MET A 290 18.40 9.90 -6.86
CA MET A 290 17.76 10.85 -7.78
C MET A 290 18.23 12.29 -7.48
N ASP A 291 17.90 13.23 -8.35
CA ASP A 291 18.04 14.67 -8.06
C ASP A 291 16.74 15.24 -7.50
N VAL A 292 15.59 14.71 -7.96
CA VAL A 292 14.26 15.03 -7.45
C VAL A 292 13.38 13.79 -7.51
N ASN A 293 12.61 13.54 -6.44
CA ASN A 293 11.59 12.49 -6.41
C ASN A 293 10.20 13.06 -6.74
N THR A 294 9.38 12.31 -7.48
CA THR A 294 8.11 12.82 -7.96
C THR A 294 6.91 11.93 -7.63
N MET A 295 5.76 12.57 -7.43
CA MET A 295 4.46 11.90 -7.31
C MET A 295 3.48 12.46 -8.37
N PRO A 296 3.70 12.17 -9.68
CA PRO A 296 2.92 12.70 -10.78
C PRO A 296 1.62 11.89 -10.94
N TYR A 297 0.70 12.08 -10.01
CA TYR A 297 -0.55 11.35 -9.99
C TYR A 297 -1.68 12.09 -10.71
N VAL A 298 -2.58 11.31 -11.31
CA VAL A 298 -3.86 11.82 -11.79
C VAL A 298 -4.72 12.20 -10.59
N VAL A 299 -4.99 13.49 -10.40
CA VAL A 299 -5.76 14.03 -9.27
C VAL A 299 -7.22 14.30 -9.59
N ASP A 300 -7.58 14.31 -10.88
CA ASP A 300 -8.95 14.44 -11.38
C ASP A 300 -9.69 13.08 -11.46
N ASP A 301 -10.88 13.09 -12.06
CA ASP A 301 -11.73 11.90 -12.14
C ASP A 301 -11.29 10.88 -13.22
N ARG A 302 -10.28 11.18 -14.06
CA ARG A 302 -9.74 10.24 -15.06
C ARG A 302 -9.28 8.91 -14.47
N ALA A 303 -8.80 8.91 -13.23
CA ALA A 303 -8.43 7.70 -12.49
C ALA A 303 -9.44 7.33 -11.39
N GLY A 304 -10.73 7.69 -11.55
CA GLY A 304 -11.79 7.40 -10.60
C GLY A 304 -11.71 8.19 -9.30
N GLY A 305 -11.06 9.37 -9.31
CA GLY A 305 -11.02 10.27 -8.15
C GLY A 305 -10.29 9.73 -6.91
N TRP A 306 -9.52 8.65 -7.04
CA TRP A 306 -8.85 7.99 -5.90
C TRP A 306 -7.91 8.93 -5.14
N ALA A 307 -7.27 9.86 -5.85
CA ALA A 307 -6.30 10.80 -5.27
C ALA A 307 -6.92 11.71 -4.19
N ARG A 308 -8.24 11.95 -4.25
CA ARG A 308 -8.97 12.72 -3.23
C ARG A 308 -8.92 12.07 -1.85
N TYR A 309 -8.74 10.76 -1.80
CA TYR A 309 -8.77 9.96 -0.57
C TYR A 309 -7.41 9.38 -0.22
N ALA A 310 -6.40 9.59 -1.05
CA ALA A 310 -5.11 8.95 -0.91
C ALA A 310 -4.15 9.77 -0.03
N TYR A 311 -3.38 9.04 0.78
CA TYR A 311 -2.17 9.53 1.42
C TYR A 311 -1.02 8.59 0.99
N PRO A 312 -0.17 9.03 0.02
CA PRO A 312 0.77 8.13 -0.64
C PRO A 312 1.80 7.53 0.32
N LEU A 313 2.06 6.22 0.20
CA LEU A 313 3.11 5.52 0.96
C LEU A 313 4.48 6.17 0.73
N LYS A 314 4.79 6.53 -0.51
CA LYS A 314 6.10 7.09 -0.90
C LYS A 314 6.38 8.52 -0.42
N LEU A 315 5.36 9.26 0.04
CA LEU A 315 5.53 10.64 0.49
C LEU A 315 6.65 10.77 1.52
N HIS A 316 6.52 10.05 2.63
CA HIS A 316 7.50 10.14 3.70
C HIS A 316 8.80 9.39 3.39
N GLU A 317 8.77 8.38 2.53
CA GLU A 317 9.99 7.70 2.03
C GLU A 317 10.84 8.66 1.19
N TYR A 318 10.22 9.45 0.31
CA TYR A 318 10.91 10.49 -0.47
C TYR A 318 11.47 11.60 0.43
N LEU A 319 10.70 12.03 1.43
CA LEU A 319 11.17 13.01 2.41
C LEU A 319 12.33 12.44 3.26
N ALA A 320 12.32 11.15 3.58
CA ALA A 320 13.42 10.48 4.30
C ALA A 320 14.72 10.45 3.49
N ALA A 321 14.64 10.37 2.16
CA ALA A 321 15.80 10.52 1.29
C ALA A 321 16.42 11.92 1.43
N GLY A 322 15.63 12.93 1.80
CA GLY A 322 16.09 14.32 2.02
C GLY A 322 16.17 15.15 0.74
N LEU A 323 15.86 14.55 -0.42
CA LEU A 323 15.87 15.22 -1.72
C LEU A 323 14.61 16.06 -1.94
N PRO A 324 14.63 17.02 -2.89
CA PRO A 324 13.42 17.71 -3.32
C PRO A 324 12.31 16.75 -3.75
N VAL A 325 11.07 17.11 -3.46
CA VAL A 325 9.88 16.33 -3.86
C VAL A 325 8.90 17.25 -4.58
N VAL A 326 8.47 16.83 -5.76
CA VAL A 326 7.40 17.48 -6.53
C VAL A 326 6.21 16.53 -6.66
N SER A 327 5.03 16.98 -6.27
CA SER A 327 3.82 16.16 -6.22
C SER A 327 2.65 16.85 -6.90
N ALA A 328 1.75 16.06 -7.47
CA ALA A 328 0.41 16.51 -7.78
C ALA A 328 -0.29 17.03 -6.49
N ASP A 329 -1.15 18.03 -6.62
CA ASP A 329 -1.83 18.67 -5.48
C ASP A 329 -2.93 17.76 -4.89
N MET A 330 -2.51 16.88 -3.99
CA MET A 330 -3.37 15.92 -3.29
C MET A 330 -3.83 16.48 -1.95
N ILE A 331 -5.12 16.41 -1.65
CA ILE A 331 -5.77 17.04 -0.49
C ILE A 331 -5.04 16.76 0.84
N ASP A 332 -4.75 15.49 1.14
CA ASP A 332 -4.11 15.12 2.41
C ASP A 332 -2.59 15.40 2.44
N VAL A 333 -1.97 15.73 1.30
CA VAL A 333 -0.56 16.11 1.18
C VAL A 333 -0.36 17.63 1.36
N GLN A 334 -1.40 18.45 1.15
CA GLN A 334 -1.34 19.91 1.19
C GLN A 334 -0.78 20.49 2.49
N ARG A 335 -0.90 19.77 3.60
CA ARG A 335 -0.33 20.16 4.90
C ARG A 335 1.21 20.15 4.96
N HIS A 336 1.86 19.65 3.92
CA HIS A 336 3.33 19.50 3.85
C HIS A 336 3.96 20.40 2.78
N ARG A 337 3.23 21.40 2.27
CA ARG A 337 3.72 22.32 1.22
C ARG A 337 4.92 23.18 1.61
N ASP A 338 5.25 23.23 2.88
CA ASP A 338 6.46 23.86 3.41
C ASP A 338 7.76 23.07 3.16
N VAL A 339 7.66 21.79 2.77
CA VAL A 339 8.80 20.91 2.52
C VAL A 339 8.80 20.24 1.15
N LEU A 340 7.72 20.43 0.36
CA LEU A 340 7.59 19.87 -1.00
C LEU A 340 6.74 20.78 -1.90
N GLU A 341 6.95 20.68 -3.21
CA GLU A 341 6.14 21.37 -4.22
C GLU A 341 4.84 20.62 -4.47
N LEU A 342 3.73 21.35 -4.47
CA LEU A 342 2.40 20.84 -4.86
C LEU A 342 1.90 21.62 -6.06
N VAL A 343 1.73 20.94 -7.19
CA VAL A 343 1.47 21.59 -8.47
C VAL A 343 0.43 20.83 -9.30
N ASP A 344 -0.23 21.57 -10.18
CA ASP A 344 -1.16 21.05 -11.17
C ASP A 344 -0.89 21.70 -12.55
N GLY A 345 -1.04 20.92 -13.62
CA GLY A 345 -0.76 21.35 -14.99
C GLY A 345 0.73 21.35 -15.37
N VAL A 346 0.99 21.20 -16.68
CA VAL A 346 2.33 20.97 -17.23
C VAL A 346 3.29 22.12 -16.91
N GLU A 347 2.84 23.36 -17.06
CA GLU A 347 3.65 24.55 -16.84
C GLU A 347 4.09 24.71 -15.38
N ALA A 348 3.18 24.43 -14.43
CA ALA A 348 3.49 24.49 -13.00
C ALA A 348 4.45 23.35 -12.60
N TRP A 349 4.27 22.15 -13.15
CA TRP A 349 5.20 21.03 -12.97
C TRP A 349 6.59 21.35 -13.51
N GLU A 350 6.70 21.90 -14.72
CA GLU A 350 7.98 22.29 -15.32
C GLU A 350 8.71 23.34 -14.47
N ALA A 351 8.00 24.36 -14.02
CA ALA A 351 8.56 25.40 -13.15
C ALA A 351 9.02 24.83 -11.80
N ALA A 352 8.24 23.95 -11.16
CA ALA A 352 8.58 23.32 -9.89
C ALA A 352 9.80 22.40 -10.00
N LEU A 353 9.87 21.58 -11.05
CA LEU A 353 11.03 20.72 -11.31
C LEU A 353 12.29 21.56 -11.60
N THR A 354 12.16 22.66 -12.35
CA THR A 354 13.28 23.58 -12.59
C THR A 354 13.82 24.16 -11.28
N ARG A 355 12.94 24.66 -10.39
CA ARG A 355 13.36 25.15 -9.06
C ARG A 355 14.01 24.04 -8.24
N ALA A 356 13.39 22.85 -8.20
CA ALA A 356 13.90 21.72 -7.44
C ALA A 356 15.32 21.31 -7.87
N LEU A 357 15.56 21.26 -9.18
CA LEU A 357 16.86 20.91 -9.76
C LEU A 357 17.89 22.03 -9.58
N ALA A 358 17.47 23.29 -9.46
CA ALA A 358 18.34 24.44 -9.15
C ALA A 358 18.66 24.56 -7.64
N GLY A 359 18.10 23.71 -6.77
CA GLY A 359 18.30 23.79 -5.33
C GLY A 359 17.37 24.79 -4.60
N ASP A 360 16.34 25.28 -5.29
CA ASP A 360 15.38 26.28 -4.79
C ASP A 360 14.00 25.64 -4.47
N ALA A 361 14.00 24.42 -3.96
CA ALA A 361 12.78 23.73 -3.54
C ALA A 361 12.41 24.09 -2.10
N PRO A 362 11.10 24.02 -1.73
CA PRO A 362 10.65 24.21 -0.36
C PRO A 362 11.36 23.27 0.63
N GLY A 363 11.71 23.82 1.81
CA GLY A 363 12.44 23.11 2.85
C GLY A 363 13.88 22.77 2.45
N ASN A 364 14.56 22.06 3.34
CA ASN A 364 15.92 21.55 3.11
C ASN A 364 15.99 20.06 3.47
N THR A 365 17.15 19.44 3.27
CA THR A 365 17.36 18.02 3.59
C THR A 365 17.02 17.69 5.05
N GLU A 366 17.39 18.54 5.98
CA GLU A 366 17.16 18.32 7.41
C GLU A 366 15.67 18.38 7.76
N THR A 367 14.95 19.41 7.29
CA THR A 367 13.50 19.57 7.53
C THR A 367 12.70 18.44 6.93
N ARG A 368 13.04 17.97 5.70
CA ARG A 368 12.40 16.81 5.06
C ARG A 368 12.61 15.54 5.87
N ARG A 369 13.85 15.24 6.28
CA ARG A 369 14.16 14.06 7.09
C ARG A 369 13.54 14.11 8.48
N ALA A 370 13.51 15.27 9.13
CA ALA A 370 12.84 15.46 10.40
C ALA A 370 11.34 15.16 10.31
N LEU A 371 10.68 15.67 9.26
CA LEU A 371 9.27 15.38 9.02
C LEU A 371 9.03 13.88 8.74
N ALA A 372 9.88 13.23 7.94
CA ALA A 372 9.79 11.79 7.70
C ALA A 372 9.96 10.98 8.98
N LYS A 373 10.91 11.34 9.83
CA LYS A 373 11.15 10.71 11.14
C LYS A 373 9.94 10.84 12.06
N ALA A 374 9.33 12.01 12.13
CA ALA A 374 8.10 12.26 12.90
C ALA A 374 6.90 11.48 12.36
N ASN A 375 6.99 10.98 11.11
CA ASN A 375 5.97 10.17 10.44
C ASN A 375 6.50 8.77 10.07
N SER A 376 7.35 8.18 10.92
CA SER A 376 7.87 6.84 10.72
C SER A 376 6.80 5.77 10.91
N TRP A 377 6.99 4.60 10.29
CA TRP A 377 6.14 3.43 10.57
C TRP A 377 6.21 2.99 12.02
N ASP A 378 7.34 3.16 12.69
CA ASP A 378 7.49 2.81 14.10
C ASP A 378 6.58 3.66 14.97
N GLY A 379 6.56 5.00 14.78
CA GLY A 379 5.62 5.88 15.47
C GLY A 379 4.15 5.58 15.15
N ARG A 380 3.82 5.19 13.90
CA ARG A 380 2.45 4.77 13.55
C ARG A 380 2.05 3.48 14.27
N VAL A 381 2.99 2.55 14.41
CA VAL A 381 2.73 1.29 15.12
C VAL A 381 2.70 1.47 16.63
N ASP A 382 3.42 2.46 17.21
CA ASP A 382 3.26 2.84 18.61
C ASP A 382 1.82 3.26 18.93
N ASP A 383 1.25 4.14 18.10
CA ASP A 383 -0.16 4.55 18.23
C ASP A 383 -1.11 3.36 18.13
N LEU A 384 -0.93 2.54 17.07
CA LEU A 384 -1.78 1.37 16.85
C LEU A 384 -1.65 0.35 17.97
N GLU A 385 -0.44 0.06 18.46
CA GLU A 385 -0.20 -0.87 19.56
C GLU A 385 -0.89 -0.42 20.85
N THR A 386 -0.86 0.87 21.14
CA THR A 386 -1.60 1.46 22.25
C THR A 386 -3.09 1.19 22.11
N TRP A 387 -3.69 1.49 20.94
CA TRP A 387 -5.12 1.26 20.70
C TRP A 387 -5.50 -0.23 20.75
N LEU A 388 -4.64 -1.12 20.25
CA LEU A 388 -4.87 -2.56 20.32
C LEU A 388 -4.79 -3.08 21.76
N THR A 389 -3.89 -2.55 22.56
CA THR A 389 -3.75 -2.91 23.98
C THR A 389 -4.96 -2.44 24.80
N ASP A 390 -5.41 -1.22 24.58
CA ASP A 390 -6.62 -0.69 25.20
C ASP A 390 -7.86 -1.50 24.79
N LEU A 391 -7.93 -1.89 23.52
CA LEU A 391 -9.01 -2.71 23.02
C LEU A 391 -9.02 -4.10 23.66
N ALA A 392 -7.87 -4.73 23.79
CA ALA A 392 -7.72 -6.05 24.43
C ALA A 392 -8.08 -6.05 25.92
N GLY A 393 -7.89 -4.93 26.61
CA GLY A 393 -8.22 -4.75 28.02
C GLY A 393 -9.71 -4.50 28.31
N ARG A 394 -10.54 -4.28 27.27
CA ARG A 394 -11.98 -4.10 27.45
C ARG A 394 -12.65 -5.42 27.85
N PRO A 395 -13.63 -5.40 28.78
CA PRO A 395 -14.32 -6.59 29.25
C PRO A 395 -15.12 -7.31 28.16
#